data_ad55d6c9f5e7427a4fa8b777041cb2d7
#
_entry.id   ad55d6c9f5e7427a4fa8b777041cb2d7
#
_cell.length_a   1.000
_cell.length_b   1.000
_cell.length_c   1.000
_cell.angle_alpha   90.00
_cell.angle_beta   90.00
_cell.angle_gamma   90.00
#
_symmetry.space_group_name_H-M   'P 1'
#
loop_
_entity.id
_entity.type
_entity.pdbx_description
1 polymer ?
#
loop_
_entity_poly.entity_id
_entity_poly.type
_entity_poly.pdbx_seq_one_letter_code
_entity_poly.pdbx_strand_id
1 'polypeptide(L)'
;MENKVEEVPEYLNSALLTKAIQSFKIDETIELVKFEINPAFSEHYASKMYRSKMEFKSTKYPQSENEVLNVVIKTKPVNDPMLDMVLSGGPLFETEMEMYEKVLPGMHQLYERNGMKVEFGPELIYITTEPTSIIILKDLTPDGYTIFRNPPENIEDSKLFIKRLAQFHAASIYLAESNEVEVTHFEYSIYKSENIVDHFFRDTIKAFREVVEGWDGYEDYLPKLEHLIENIGASGVKSYTPNSKGCGFNVLNHGDFHLRNILIKPDAERRIENVSFVDYQLNVWCSPVVDLTYMMGLFKIADNYTDQKAEIVVFYHQELVNALKSIGYMKPPPSLLDVNIELLKHGSMNIAIWINFFPFMFIDWETVSVDDMMANDSEKSRNFKKNLYNSPVLRSLLKSEMRQWMLKGWW
;
A
#
# COMPACT_ATOMS: atom_id res chain seq x y z
N MET A 1 -18.40 -22.23 10.92
CA MET A 1 -18.07 -22.31 9.48
C MET A 1 -16.89 -23.24 9.38
N GLU A 2 -16.97 -24.30 8.57
CA GLU A 2 -15.83 -25.18 8.33
C GLU A 2 -14.75 -24.34 7.67
N ASN A 3 -13.57 -24.28 8.30
CA ASN A 3 -12.37 -23.72 7.68
C ASN A 3 -12.11 -24.52 6.41
N LYS A 4 -12.48 -23.99 5.24
CA LYS A 4 -11.97 -24.53 3.98
C LYS A 4 -10.46 -24.39 4.04
N VAL A 5 -9.77 -25.51 4.23
CA VAL A 5 -8.30 -25.55 4.05
C VAL A 5 -8.07 -25.16 2.59
N GLU A 6 -7.48 -24.02 2.36
CA GLU A 6 -7.14 -23.58 1.01
C GLU A 6 -6.12 -24.54 0.42
N GLU A 7 -6.49 -25.26 -0.63
CA GLU A 7 -5.60 -26.22 -1.27
C GLU A 7 -4.51 -25.49 -2.06
N VAL A 8 -3.29 -26.00 -1.96
CA VAL A 8 -2.15 -25.49 -2.74
C VAL A 8 -2.38 -25.88 -4.22
N PRO A 9 -2.40 -24.93 -5.16
CA PRO A 9 -2.60 -25.23 -6.57
C PRO A 9 -1.51 -26.16 -7.13
N GLU A 10 -1.88 -27.07 -8.02
CA GLU A 10 -0.97 -28.05 -8.62
C GLU A 10 0.22 -27.41 -9.37
N TYR A 11 0.06 -26.20 -9.88
CA TYR A 11 1.14 -25.48 -10.55
C TYR A 11 2.22 -24.98 -9.59
N LEU A 12 1.93 -24.86 -8.29
CA LEU A 12 2.94 -24.57 -7.27
C LEU A 12 3.64 -25.87 -6.86
N ASN A 13 4.58 -26.30 -7.64
CA ASN A 13 5.24 -27.60 -7.50
C ASN A 13 6.78 -27.49 -7.55
N SER A 14 7.43 -28.63 -7.42
CA SER A 14 8.89 -28.70 -7.44
C SER A 14 9.52 -28.14 -8.72
N ALA A 15 8.87 -28.33 -9.87
CA ALA A 15 9.41 -27.83 -11.16
C ALA A 15 9.44 -26.30 -11.20
N LEU A 16 8.36 -25.65 -10.78
CA LEU A 16 8.30 -24.18 -10.67
C LEU A 16 9.35 -23.65 -9.69
N LEU A 17 9.43 -24.24 -8.50
CA LEU A 17 10.37 -23.80 -7.46
C LEU A 17 11.82 -24.01 -7.85
N THR A 18 12.15 -25.13 -8.49
CA THR A 18 13.50 -25.38 -9.03
C THR A 18 13.87 -24.32 -10.06
N LYS A 19 12.99 -24.05 -11.05
CA LYS A 19 13.19 -23.01 -12.05
C LYS A 19 13.40 -21.64 -11.43
N ALA A 20 12.62 -21.30 -10.39
CA ALA A 20 12.74 -20.03 -9.69
C ALA A 20 14.13 -19.87 -9.04
N ILE A 21 14.61 -20.90 -8.33
CA ILE A 21 15.92 -20.85 -7.65
C ILE A 21 17.06 -20.84 -8.70
N GLN A 22 16.97 -21.66 -9.75
CA GLN A 22 17.95 -21.69 -10.83
C GLN A 22 18.09 -20.32 -11.49
N SER A 23 16.96 -19.66 -11.79
CA SER A 23 16.95 -18.30 -12.34
C SER A 23 17.56 -17.29 -11.38
N PHE A 24 17.17 -17.32 -10.12
CA PHE A 24 17.64 -16.40 -9.09
C PHE A 24 19.15 -16.51 -8.84
N LYS A 25 19.65 -17.74 -8.73
CA LYS A 25 21.09 -18.02 -8.50
C LYS A 25 21.94 -18.01 -9.77
N ILE A 26 21.31 -17.91 -10.94
CA ILE A 26 21.98 -18.03 -12.26
C ILE A 26 22.78 -19.35 -12.32
N ASP A 27 22.16 -20.43 -11.88
CA ASP A 27 22.76 -21.76 -11.82
C ASP A 27 21.78 -22.87 -12.17
N GLU A 28 21.83 -23.37 -13.39
CA GLU A 28 20.98 -24.45 -13.91
C GLU A 28 21.25 -25.83 -13.24
N THR A 29 22.34 -25.96 -12.50
CA THR A 29 22.72 -27.21 -11.82
C THR A 29 22.13 -27.33 -10.43
N ILE A 30 21.33 -26.38 -10.00
CA ILE A 30 20.63 -26.43 -8.71
C ILE A 30 19.54 -27.49 -8.74
N GLU A 31 19.55 -28.34 -7.72
CA GLU A 31 18.54 -29.34 -7.43
C GLU A 31 17.81 -28.98 -6.13
N LEU A 32 16.48 -29.00 -6.20
CA LEU A 32 15.63 -28.85 -5.02
C LEU A 32 15.65 -30.16 -4.23
N VAL A 33 16.10 -30.10 -2.98
CA VAL A 33 16.22 -31.29 -2.08
C VAL A 33 14.92 -31.50 -1.33
N LYS A 34 14.35 -30.42 -0.77
CA LYS A 34 13.12 -30.44 0.00
C LYS A 34 12.39 -29.11 -0.12
N PHE A 35 11.07 -29.14 -0.10
CA PHE A 35 10.24 -27.95 0.00
C PHE A 35 8.95 -28.22 0.75
N GLU A 36 8.39 -27.15 1.28
CA GLU A 36 7.06 -27.11 1.88
C GLU A 36 6.35 -25.87 1.34
N ILE A 37 5.08 -26.00 0.95
CA ILE A 37 4.24 -24.86 0.56
C ILE A 37 3.01 -24.88 1.48
N ASN A 38 2.77 -23.75 2.13
CA ASN A 38 1.62 -23.57 2.99
C ASN A 38 0.85 -22.33 2.56
N PRO A 39 -0.49 -22.35 2.57
CA PRO A 39 -1.28 -21.14 2.43
C PRO A 39 -0.83 -20.11 3.47
N ALA A 40 -0.55 -18.88 3.03
CA ALA A 40 -0.33 -17.80 3.95
C ALA A 40 -1.69 -17.21 4.29
N PHE A 41 -2.04 -17.17 5.58
CA PHE A 41 -3.21 -16.41 6.01
C PHE A 41 -2.96 -14.96 5.62
N SER A 42 -3.60 -14.54 4.55
CA SER A 42 -3.50 -13.18 4.06
C SER A 42 -4.88 -12.54 4.09
N GLU A 43 -4.92 -11.35 4.65
CA GLU A 43 -6.05 -10.44 4.56
C GLU A 43 -6.00 -9.67 3.22
N HIS A 44 -5.34 -10.24 2.18
CA HIS A 44 -5.13 -9.60 0.89
C HIS A 44 -6.29 -9.91 -0.07
N TYR A 45 -6.84 -8.85 -0.64
CA TYR A 45 -8.07 -8.90 -1.44
C TYR A 45 -7.84 -9.19 -2.94
N ALA A 46 -6.61 -9.03 -3.42
CA ALA A 46 -6.32 -9.10 -4.86
C ALA A 46 -5.45 -10.29 -5.27
N SER A 47 -5.00 -11.13 -4.32
CA SER A 47 -4.09 -12.24 -4.62
C SER A 47 -4.23 -13.39 -3.64
N LYS A 48 -3.88 -14.59 -4.09
CA LYS A 48 -3.65 -15.73 -3.19
C LYS A 48 -2.17 -15.79 -2.82
N MET A 49 -1.91 -16.00 -1.54
CA MET A 49 -0.55 -16.00 -1.02
C MET A 49 -0.19 -17.33 -0.38
N TYR A 50 1.05 -17.75 -0.62
CA TYR A 50 1.62 -18.97 -0.05
C TYR A 50 3.02 -18.67 0.50
N ARG A 51 3.43 -19.41 1.51
CA ARG A 51 4.81 -19.41 1.98
C ARG A 51 5.47 -20.74 1.65
N SER A 52 6.71 -20.67 1.20
CA SER A 52 7.50 -21.87 0.96
C SER A 52 8.87 -21.76 1.60
N LYS A 53 9.30 -22.84 2.22
CA LYS A 53 10.67 -23.06 2.64
C LYS A 53 11.27 -24.10 1.70
N MET A 54 12.36 -23.73 1.05
CA MET A 54 13.05 -24.54 0.06
C MET A 54 14.46 -24.82 0.52
N GLU A 55 14.86 -26.10 0.44
CA GLU A 55 16.21 -26.57 0.68
C GLU A 55 16.78 -27.07 -0.66
N PHE A 56 17.90 -26.57 -1.07
CA PHE A 56 18.49 -26.85 -2.38
C PHE A 56 20.01 -26.92 -2.30
N LYS A 57 20.62 -27.51 -3.33
CA LYS A 57 22.06 -27.61 -3.49
C LYS A 57 22.46 -27.43 -4.94
N SER A 58 23.66 -26.91 -5.18
CA SER A 58 24.25 -26.87 -6.51
C SER A 58 25.10 -28.12 -6.73
N THR A 59 24.91 -28.80 -7.87
CA THR A 59 25.75 -29.95 -8.24
C THR A 59 27.14 -29.55 -8.71
N LYS A 60 27.38 -28.27 -9.00
CA LYS A 60 28.72 -27.70 -9.23
C LYS A 60 29.63 -27.80 -8.01
N TYR A 61 29.03 -27.79 -6.83
CA TYR A 61 29.74 -27.79 -5.53
C TYR A 61 29.24 -28.93 -4.64
N PRO A 62 29.52 -30.21 -4.99
CA PRO A 62 28.91 -31.36 -4.32
C PRO A 62 29.28 -31.49 -2.82
N GLN A 63 30.30 -30.77 -2.37
CA GLN A 63 30.73 -30.74 -0.94
C GLN A 63 30.10 -29.57 -0.17
N SER A 64 29.29 -28.69 -0.79
CA SER A 64 28.62 -27.61 -0.10
C SER A 64 27.44 -28.15 0.73
N GLU A 65 27.16 -27.49 1.85
CA GLU A 65 25.92 -27.72 2.60
C GLU A 65 24.71 -27.27 1.79
N ASN A 66 23.55 -27.83 2.10
CA ASN A 66 22.31 -27.39 1.49
C ASN A 66 22.02 -25.93 1.90
N GLU A 67 21.63 -25.12 0.94
CA GLU A 67 21.14 -23.76 1.18
C GLU A 67 19.63 -23.80 1.46
N VAL A 68 19.17 -22.83 2.26
CA VAL A 68 17.74 -22.66 2.57
C VAL A 68 17.28 -21.29 2.07
N LEU A 69 16.17 -21.26 1.35
CA LEU A 69 15.51 -20.05 0.93
C LEU A 69 14.04 -20.07 1.38
N ASN A 70 13.62 -19.03 2.09
CA ASN A 70 12.24 -18.83 2.47
C ASN A 70 11.62 -17.78 1.53
N VAL A 71 10.45 -18.08 0.98
CA VAL A 71 9.79 -17.23 0.01
C VAL A 71 8.30 -17.05 0.30
N VAL A 72 7.78 -15.90 -0.13
CA VAL A 72 6.36 -15.64 -0.27
C VAL A 72 6.03 -15.75 -1.76
N ILE A 73 5.00 -16.53 -2.07
CA ILE A 73 4.51 -16.73 -3.43
C ILE A 73 3.16 -16.04 -3.52
N LYS A 74 3.04 -15.06 -4.42
CA LYS A 74 1.82 -14.34 -4.71
C LYS A 74 1.31 -14.78 -6.07
N THR A 75 0.05 -15.25 -6.14
CA THR A 75 -0.52 -15.74 -7.40
C THR A 75 -1.80 -15.00 -7.75
N LYS A 76 -2.00 -14.74 -9.05
CA LYS A 76 -3.27 -14.21 -9.53
C LYS A 76 -4.34 -15.29 -9.36
N PRO A 77 -5.45 -14.99 -8.67
CA PRO A 77 -6.54 -15.96 -8.51
C PRO A 77 -7.12 -16.34 -9.86
N VAL A 78 -7.53 -17.60 -9.96
CA VAL A 78 -8.21 -18.12 -11.16
C VAL A 78 -9.61 -18.54 -10.73
N ASN A 79 -10.63 -18.11 -11.47
CA ASN A 79 -12.04 -18.44 -11.22
C ASN A 79 -12.59 -17.96 -9.84
N ASP A 80 -12.21 -16.77 -9.42
CA ASP A 80 -12.78 -16.12 -8.24
C ASP A 80 -13.60 -14.90 -8.68
N PRO A 81 -14.94 -14.97 -8.73
CA PRO A 81 -15.78 -13.90 -9.27
C PRO A 81 -15.65 -12.57 -8.51
N MET A 82 -15.37 -12.61 -7.22
CA MET A 82 -15.23 -11.41 -6.40
C MET A 82 -13.88 -10.74 -6.68
N LEU A 83 -12.83 -11.51 -6.76
CA LEU A 83 -11.50 -11.04 -7.12
C LEU A 83 -11.43 -10.61 -8.58
N ASP A 84 -12.13 -11.31 -9.49
CA ASP A 84 -12.27 -10.89 -10.88
C ASP A 84 -12.92 -9.51 -11.00
N MET A 85 -13.85 -9.16 -10.13
CA MET A 85 -14.47 -7.84 -10.08
C MET A 85 -13.45 -6.75 -9.69
N VAL A 86 -12.58 -7.01 -8.72
CA VAL A 86 -11.53 -6.09 -8.29
C VAL A 86 -10.39 -6.05 -9.31
N LEU A 87 -9.98 -7.21 -9.83
CA LEU A 87 -8.86 -7.36 -10.77
C LEU A 87 -9.20 -6.91 -12.19
N SER A 88 -10.48 -7.02 -12.61
CA SER A 88 -10.91 -6.54 -13.94
C SER A 88 -10.84 -5.02 -14.09
N GLY A 89 -10.69 -4.30 -12.96
CA GLY A 89 -10.58 -2.84 -12.96
C GLY A 89 -9.25 -2.30 -13.44
N GLY A 90 -8.15 -3.09 -13.45
CA GLY A 90 -6.83 -2.57 -13.81
C GLY A 90 -5.70 -3.60 -13.79
N PRO A 91 -4.49 -3.17 -14.18
CA PRO A 91 -3.33 -4.04 -14.36
C PRO A 91 -2.59 -4.27 -13.03
N LEU A 92 -3.28 -4.73 -11.97
CA LEU A 92 -2.72 -4.80 -10.62
C LEU A 92 -1.48 -5.72 -10.54
N PHE A 93 -1.59 -6.94 -11.08
CA PHE A 93 -0.45 -7.89 -11.11
C PHE A 93 0.67 -7.41 -12.01
N GLU A 94 0.32 -6.90 -13.18
CA GLU A 94 1.26 -6.38 -14.17
C GLU A 94 2.03 -5.17 -13.58
N THR A 95 1.34 -4.28 -12.86
CA THR A 95 1.94 -3.17 -12.11
C THR A 95 2.94 -3.68 -11.08
N GLU A 96 2.53 -4.63 -10.24
CA GLU A 96 3.41 -5.14 -9.19
C GLU A 96 4.62 -5.90 -9.76
N MET A 97 4.43 -6.68 -10.83
CA MET A 97 5.52 -7.36 -11.55
C MET A 97 6.53 -6.35 -12.07
N GLU A 98 6.08 -5.29 -12.74
CA GLU A 98 6.95 -4.26 -13.28
C GLU A 98 7.69 -3.47 -12.18
N MET A 99 7.03 -3.20 -11.06
CA MET A 99 7.68 -2.60 -9.91
C MET A 99 8.86 -3.42 -9.42
N TYR A 100 8.68 -4.73 -9.23
CA TYR A 100 9.75 -5.61 -8.76
C TYR A 100 10.83 -5.89 -9.81
N GLU A 101 10.48 -5.97 -11.09
CA GLU A 101 11.45 -6.28 -12.16
C GLU A 101 12.30 -5.07 -12.57
N LYS A 102 11.72 -3.85 -12.54
CA LYS A 102 12.36 -2.68 -13.15
C LYS A 102 12.51 -1.50 -12.20
N VAL A 103 11.40 -1.09 -11.57
CA VAL A 103 11.36 0.19 -10.85
C VAL A 103 12.16 0.13 -9.56
N LEU A 104 11.89 -0.85 -8.69
CA LEU A 104 12.60 -1.00 -7.42
C LEU A 104 14.09 -1.27 -7.64
N PRO A 105 14.53 -2.15 -8.57
CA PRO A 105 15.94 -2.28 -8.89
C PRO A 105 16.59 -0.98 -9.35
N GLY A 106 15.92 -0.20 -10.21
CA GLY A 106 16.41 1.10 -10.66
C GLY A 106 16.56 2.10 -9.51
N MET A 107 15.60 2.14 -8.59
CA MET A 107 15.69 2.96 -7.36
C MET A 107 16.85 2.50 -6.45
N HIS A 108 17.03 1.19 -6.26
CA HIS A 108 18.14 0.65 -5.47
C HIS A 108 19.50 1.05 -6.07
N GLN A 109 19.68 0.83 -7.37
CA GLN A 109 20.91 1.21 -8.09
C GLN A 109 21.19 2.71 -8.00
N LEU A 110 20.13 3.55 -8.06
CA LEU A 110 20.27 5.00 -7.89
C LEU A 110 20.87 5.36 -6.54
N TYR A 111 20.42 4.73 -5.46
CA TYR A 111 20.97 4.95 -4.13
C TYR A 111 22.38 4.36 -3.97
N GLU A 112 22.61 3.14 -4.46
CA GLU A 112 23.91 2.44 -4.38
C GLU A 112 25.04 3.21 -5.08
N ARG A 113 24.81 3.74 -6.29
CA ARG A 113 25.81 4.55 -7.01
C ARG A 113 26.16 5.87 -6.29
N ASN A 114 25.33 6.29 -5.36
CA ASN A 114 25.56 7.43 -4.47
C ASN A 114 26.04 7.01 -3.06
N GLY A 115 26.50 5.76 -2.89
CA GLY A 115 27.08 5.24 -1.68
C GLY A 115 26.10 4.93 -0.54
N MET A 116 24.82 4.77 -0.86
CA MET A 116 23.77 4.47 0.11
C MET A 116 23.11 3.13 -0.17
N LYS A 117 22.83 2.37 0.89
CA LYS A 117 22.00 1.17 0.79
C LYS A 117 20.57 1.50 1.26
N VAL A 118 19.64 1.54 0.34
CA VAL A 118 18.21 1.79 0.60
C VAL A 118 17.42 0.69 -0.06
N GLU A 119 16.62 -0.04 0.73
CA GLU A 119 15.76 -1.11 0.26
C GLU A 119 14.30 -0.68 0.45
N PHE A 120 13.48 -0.82 -0.59
CA PHE A 120 12.07 -0.44 -0.55
C PHE A 120 11.13 -1.62 -0.38
N GLY A 121 11.54 -2.82 -0.77
CA GLY A 121 10.73 -4.04 -0.68
C GLY A 121 11.57 -5.30 -0.55
N PRO A 122 10.93 -6.46 -0.37
CA PRO A 122 11.61 -7.75 -0.41
C PRO A 122 12.26 -7.99 -1.78
N GLU A 123 13.34 -8.77 -1.77
CA GLU A 123 14.06 -9.14 -2.98
C GLU A 123 13.18 -10.01 -3.88
N LEU A 124 13.18 -9.70 -5.17
CA LEU A 124 12.53 -10.53 -6.18
C LEU A 124 13.33 -11.81 -6.43
N ILE A 125 12.67 -12.96 -6.30
CA ILE A 125 13.25 -14.26 -6.59
C ILE A 125 12.87 -14.71 -8.00
N TYR A 126 11.58 -14.59 -8.37
CA TYR A 126 11.13 -15.06 -9.69
C TYR A 126 9.77 -14.45 -10.04
N ILE A 127 9.58 -14.25 -11.34
CA ILE A 127 8.30 -13.86 -11.93
C ILE A 127 7.99 -14.78 -13.11
N THR A 128 6.72 -15.14 -13.28
CA THR A 128 6.21 -15.82 -14.47
C THR A 128 4.75 -15.46 -14.70
N THR A 129 4.34 -15.56 -15.97
CA THR A 129 2.93 -15.44 -16.39
C THR A 129 2.30 -16.78 -16.75
N GLU A 130 3.08 -17.86 -16.66
CA GLU A 130 2.67 -19.22 -17.00
C GLU A 130 2.66 -20.12 -15.76
N PRO A 131 1.59 -20.88 -15.47
CA PRO A 131 0.29 -20.94 -16.15
C PRO A 131 -0.64 -19.78 -15.73
N THR A 132 -0.27 -18.99 -14.78
CA THR A 132 -0.91 -17.75 -14.31
C THR A 132 0.18 -16.77 -13.86
N SER A 133 -0.17 -15.51 -13.59
CA SER A 133 0.78 -14.54 -13.04
C SER A 133 1.19 -14.92 -11.62
N ILE A 134 2.49 -15.09 -11.42
CA ILE A 134 3.11 -15.50 -10.13
C ILE A 134 4.29 -14.56 -9.86
N ILE A 135 4.35 -14.04 -8.63
CA ILE A 135 5.49 -13.28 -8.10
C ILE A 135 6.03 -14.06 -6.90
N ILE A 136 7.31 -14.39 -6.91
CA ILE A 136 8.01 -15.05 -5.81
C ILE A 136 9.00 -14.06 -5.21
N LEU A 137 8.80 -13.72 -3.95
CA LEU A 137 9.60 -12.76 -3.20
C LEU A 137 10.31 -13.45 -2.02
N LYS A 138 11.44 -12.91 -1.60
CA LYS A 138 12.10 -13.35 -0.37
C LYS A 138 11.16 -13.12 0.83
N ASP A 139 10.96 -14.16 1.66
CA ASP A 139 10.24 -13.99 2.94
C ASP A 139 11.14 -13.29 3.95
N LEU A 140 10.74 -12.12 4.40
CA LEU A 140 11.48 -11.32 5.38
C LEU A 140 11.18 -11.73 6.84
N THR A 141 10.20 -12.60 7.06
CA THR A 141 9.83 -13.05 8.43
C THR A 141 10.99 -13.71 9.17
N PRO A 142 11.79 -14.59 8.53
CA PRO A 142 12.98 -15.17 9.19
C PRO A 142 14.06 -14.14 9.52
N ASP A 143 14.09 -13.01 8.81
CA ASP A 143 15.02 -11.90 9.07
C ASP A 143 14.52 -10.95 10.20
N GLY A 144 13.38 -11.29 10.84
CA GLY A 144 12.80 -10.59 11.98
C GLY A 144 11.78 -9.50 11.60
N TYR A 145 11.35 -9.44 10.34
CA TYR A 145 10.30 -8.49 9.95
C TYR A 145 8.91 -9.00 10.32
N THR A 146 8.05 -8.08 10.71
CA THR A 146 6.63 -8.32 11.01
C THR A 146 5.76 -7.24 10.38
N ILE A 147 4.48 -7.54 10.14
CA ILE A 147 3.50 -6.55 9.68
C ILE A 147 3.32 -5.49 10.76
N PHE A 148 3.32 -4.22 10.37
CA PHE A 148 3.06 -3.11 11.28
C PHE A 148 1.56 -3.04 11.58
N ARG A 149 1.11 -3.70 12.65
CA ARG A 149 -0.32 -3.84 12.97
C ARG A 149 -0.91 -2.68 13.78
N ASN A 150 -0.10 -2.05 14.61
CA ASN A 150 -0.56 -1.01 15.52
C ASN A 150 -0.11 0.37 15.04
N PRO A 151 -1.01 1.36 15.00
CA PRO A 151 -0.61 2.73 14.72
C PRO A 151 0.49 3.18 15.68
N PRO A 152 1.49 3.94 15.20
CA PRO A 152 2.52 4.48 16.05
C PRO A 152 1.92 5.44 17.08
N GLU A 153 2.42 5.40 18.31
CA GLU A 153 1.94 6.25 19.40
C GLU A 153 2.44 7.69 19.28
N ASN A 154 3.57 7.87 18.60
CA ASN A 154 4.20 9.17 18.41
C ASN A 154 4.95 9.24 17.07
N ILE A 155 5.33 10.45 16.66
CA ILE A 155 6.03 10.68 15.40
C ILE A 155 7.44 10.05 15.38
N GLU A 156 8.12 9.94 16.52
CA GLU A 156 9.47 9.40 16.58
C GLU A 156 9.51 7.93 16.09
N ASP A 157 8.52 7.14 16.51
CA ASP A 157 8.39 5.74 16.09
C ASP A 157 8.14 5.61 14.58
N SER A 158 7.74 6.69 13.96
CA SER A 158 7.31 6.73 12.57
C SER A 158 8.34 7.34 11.63
N LYS A 159 9.36 8.00 12.16
CA LYS A 159 10.35 8.74 11.36
C LYS A 159 10.99 7.87 10.28
N LEU A 160 11.24 6.60 10.59
CA LEU A 160 11.93 5.74 9.64
C LEU A 160 11.06 5.41 8.40
N PHE A 161 9.78 5.12 8.57
CA PHE A 161 8.93 4.83 7.42
C PHE A 161 8.54 6.11 6.65
N ILE A 162 8.39 7.27 7.33
CA ILE A 162 8.21 8.56 6.66
C ILE A 162 9.45 8.89 5.80
N LYS A 163 10.65 8.69 6.36
CA LYS A 163 11.90 8.86 5.64
C LYS A 163 12.00 7.91 4.44
N ARG A 164 11.63 6.63 4.62
CA ARG A 164 11.65 5.64 3.54
C ARG A 164 10.67 6.00 2.42
N LEU A 165 9.47 6.50 2.74
CA LEU A 165 8.52 7.00 1.76
C LEU A 165 9.09 8.22 1.01
N ALA A 166 9.69 9.17 1.73
CA ALA A 166 10.32 10.34 1.11
C ALA A 166 11.48 9.94 0.17
N GLN A 167 12.27 8.92 0.54
CA GLN A 167 13.30 8.35 -0.32
C GLN A 167 12.72 7.69 -1.58
N PHE A 168 11.62 6.95 -1.45
CA PHE A 168 10.91 6.34 -2.58
C PHE A 168 10.40 7.40 -3.55
N HIS A 169 9.74 8.45 -3.04
CA HIS A 169 9.28 9.57 -3.85
C HIS A 169 10.43 10.35 -4.51
N ALA A 170 11.54 10.59 -3.78
CA ALA A 170 12.72 11.27 -4.35
C ALA A 170 13.33 10.47 -5.52
N ALA A 171 13.47 9.16 -5.36
CA ALA A 171 13.95 8.29 -6.42
C ALA A 171 13.03 8.34 -7.65
N SER A 172 11.72 8.33 -7.46
CA SER A 172 10.75 8.41 -8.55
C SER A 172 10.83 9.74 -9.33
N ILE A 173 11.00 10.87 -8.62
CA ILE A 173 11.21 12.19 -9.27
C ILE A 173 12.48 12.15 -10.13
N TYR A 174 13.58 11.61 -9.59
CA TYR A 174 14.84 11.52 -10.31
C TYR A 174 14.71 10.64 -11.56
N LEU A 175 14.13 9.45 -11.43
CA LEU A 175 13.97 8.48 -12.53
C LEU A 175 13.08 9.04 -13.65
N ALA A 176 11.97 9.71 -13.29
CA ALA A 176 11.09 10.35 -14.26
C ALA A 176 11.78 11.44 -15.09
N GLU A 177 12.75 12.15 -14.49
CA GLU A 177 13.49 13.21 -15.20
C GLU A 177 14.72 12.70 -15.96
N SER A 178 15.38 11.67 -15.45
CA SER A 178 16.55 11.08 -16.10
C SER A 178 16.17 10.14 -17.25
N ASN A 179 14.94 9.65 -17.28
CA ASN A 179 14.45 8.61 -18.18
C ASN A 179 15.27 7.29 -18.08
N GLU A 180 15.92 7.03 -16.95
CA GLU A 180 16.67 5.79 -16.74
C GLU A 180 15.72 4.59 -16.56
N VAL A 181 14.60 4.82 -15.89
CA VAL A 181 13.49 3.87 -15.74
C VAL A 181 12.19 4.64 -15.93
N GLU A 182 11.31 4.12 -16.78
CA GLU A 182 10.00 4.74 -17.00
C GLU A 182 9.11 4.50 -15.76
N VAL A 183 8.61 5.59 -15.18
CA VAL A 183 7.75 5.56 -13.98
C VAL A 183 6.49 6.41 -14.14
N THR A 184 6.36 7.14 -15.26
CA THR A 184 5.26 8.09 -15.46
C THR A 184 4.02 7.48 -16.08
N HIS A 185 4.12 6.24 -16.58
CA HIS A 185 3.02 5.51 -17.22
C HIS A 185 2.08 4.79 -16.23
N PHE A 186 2.42 4.77 -14.94
CA PHE A 186 1.53 4.21 -13.91
C PHE A 186 0.35 5.15 -13.68
N GLU A 187 -0.75 4.93 -14.40
CA GLU A 187 -1.92 5.82 -14.42
C GLU A 187 -3.19 5.16 -13.87
N TYR A 188 -3.09 3.94 -13.36
CA TYR A 188 -4.28 3.25 -12.87
C TYR A 188 -4.80 3.90 -11.59
N SER A 189 -6.13 3.97 -11.49
CA SER A 189 -6.83 4.43 -10.29
C SER A 189 -8.08 3.58 -10.10
N ILE A 190 -8.29 3.10 -8.87
CA ILE A 190 -9.51 2.39 -8.47
C ILE A 190 -10.77 3.23 -8.67
N TYR A 191 -10.66 4.55 -8.72
CA TYR A 191 -11.77 5.46 -9.02
C TYR A 191 -12.20 5.48 -10.49
N LYS A 192 -11.46 4.82 -11.40
CA LYS A 192 -11.86 4.61 -12.80
C LYS A 192 -12.82 3.42 -12.96
N SER A 193 -12.93 2.56 -11.97
CA SER A 193 -13.87 1.45 -11.95
C SER A 193 -15.23 1.92 -11.42
N GLU A 194 -16.24 2.04 -12.30
CA GLU A 194 -17.61 2.41 -11.89
C GLU A 194 -18.15 1.45 -10.83
N ASN A 195 -17.84 0.17 -10.96
CA ASN A 195 -18.28 -0.86 -10.02
C ASN A 195 -17.70 -0.62 -8.61
N ILE A 196 -16.40 -0.34 -8.49
CA ILE A 196 -15.77 -0.01 -7.19
C ILE A 196 -16.33 1.31 -6.65
N VAL A 197 -16.53 2.30 -7.53
CA VAL A 197 -17.08 3.60 -7.12
C VAL A 197 -18.49 3.43 -6.58
N ASP A 198 -19.36 2.67 -7.23
CA ASP A 198 -20.75 2.51 -6.83
C ASP A 198 -20.90 1.62 -5.59
N HIS A 199 -20.31 0.44 -5.62
CA HIS A 199 -20.56 -0.59 -4.61
C HIS A 199 -19.63 -0.56 -3.42
N PHE A 200 -18.55 0.21 -3.48
CA PHE A 200 -17.67 0.40 -2.34
C PHE A 200 -17.69 1.83 -1.83
N PHE A 201 -17.27 2.81 -2.65
CA PHE A 201 -17.12 4.19 -2.17
C PHE A 201 -18.47 4.82 -1.85
N ARG A 202 -19.41 4.83 -2.78
CA ARG A 202 -20.72 5.48 -2.58
C ARG A 202 -21.52 4.82 -1.47
N ASP A 203 -21.56 3.49 -1.41
CA ASP A 203 -22.33 2.78 -0.38
C ASP A 203 -21.72 2.96 1.01
N THR A 204 -20.40 3.06 1.12
CA THR A 204 -19.73 3.35 2.38
C THR A 204 -20.03 4.78 2.85
N ILE A 205 -19.98 5.77 1.93
CA ILE A 205 -20.32 7.16 2.26
C ILE A 205 -21.79 7.32 2.63
N LYS A 206 -22.71 6.60 1.95
CA LYS A 206 -24.13 6.56 2.32
C LYS A 206 -24.33 6.02 3.73
N ALA A 207 -23.68 4.90 4.08
CA ALA A 207 -23.75 4.35 5.44
C ALA A 207 -23.22 5.32 6.49
N PHE A 208 -22.13 6.04 6.19
CA PHE A 208 -21.59 7.09 7.06
C PHE A 208 -22.57 8.27 7.20
N ARG A 209 -23.15 8.73 6.09
CA ARG A 209 -24.16 9.80 6.09
C ARG A 209 -25.36 9.47 7.00
N GLU A 210 -25.88 8.24 6.92
CA GLU A 210 -26.97 7.78 7.79
C GLU A 210 -26.59 7.82 9.28
N VAL A 211 -25.33 7.57 9.61
CA VAL A 211 -24.82 7.69 10.98
C VAL A 211 -24.71 9.16 11.40
N VAL A 212 -24.20 10.03 10.53
CA VAL A 212 -24.07 11.48 10.78
C VAL A 212 -25.43 12.14 10.98
N GLU A 213 -26.49 11.67 10.30
CA GLU A 213 -27.86 12.15 10.47
C GLU A 213 -28.36 12.05 11.93
N GLY A 214 -27.85 11.07 12.67
CA GLY A 214 -28.10 10.90 14.10
C GLY A 214 -27.15 11.69 15.04
N TRP A 215 -26.31 12.59 14.51
CA TRP A 215 -25.37 13.36 15.33
C TRP A 215 -25.86 14.81 15.51
N ASP A 216 -26.24 15.16 16.70
CA ASP A 216 -26.68 16.52 17.04
C ASP A 216 -25.60 17.56 16.66
N GLY A 217 -26.01 18.61 15.93
CA GLY A 217 -25.15 19.71 15.49
C GLY A 217 -24.28 19.37 14.26
N TYR A 218 -24.62 18.29 13.51
CA TYR A 218 -23.93 17.89 12.28
C TYR A 218 -24.84 17.98 11.04
N GLU A 219 -25.99 18.61 11.14
CA GLU A 219 -26.97 18.74 10.05
C GLU A 219 -26.38 19.42 8.81
N ASP A 220 -25.52 20.43 8.99
CA ASP A 220 -24.84 21.18 7.92
C ASP A 220 -23.87 20.32 7.09
N TYR A 221 -23.48 19.15 7.59
CA TYR A 221 -22.61 18.23 6.86
C TYR A 221 -23.37 17.29 5.91
N LEU A 222 -24.67 17.10 6.10
CA LEU A 222 -25.46 16.17 5.28
C LEU A 222 -25.49 16.55 3.80
N PRO A 223 -25.74 17.82 3.41
CA PRO A 223 -25.67 18.21 2.00
C PRO A 223 -24.27 18.01 1.39
N LYS A 224 -23.22 18.14 2.18
CA LYS A 224 -21.82 17.96 1.74
C LYS A 224 -21.50 16.49 1.51
N LEU A 225 -22.01 15.62 2.35
CA LEU A 225 -21.91 14.16 2.16
C LEU A 225 -22.69 13.70 0.91
N GLU A 226 -23.89 14.28 0.65
CA GLU A 226 -24.59 14.03 -0.61
C GLU A 226 -23.77 14.44 -1.82
N HIS A 227 -23.21 15.65 -1.79
CA HIS A 227 -22.33 16.12 -2.87
C HIS A 227 -21.11 15.21 -3.06
N LEU A 228 -20.52 14.69 -1.96
CA LEU A 228 -19.42 13.74 -2.03
C LEU A 228 -19.85 12.41 -2.67
N ILE A 229 -21.02 11.87 -2.30
CA ILE A 229 -21.58 10.65 -2.90
C ILE A 229 -21.72 10.78 -4.42
N GLU A 230 -22.23 11.92 -4.87
CA GLU A 230 -22.41 12.19 -6.30
C GLU A 230 -21.08 12.29 -7.06
N ASN A 231 -20.08 12.90 -6.44
CA ASN A 231 -18.84 13.32 -7.13
C ASN A 231 -17.60 12.50 -6.78
N ILE A 232 -17.71 11.47 -5.92
CA ILE A 232 -16.52 10.73 -5.43
C ILE A 232 -15.69 10.13 -6.56
N GLY A 233 -16.31 9.56 -7.59
CA GLY A 233 -15.60 8.99 -8.74
C GLY A 233 -14.78 10.06 -9.49
N ALA A 234 -15.42 11.17 -9.86
CA ALA A 234 -14.76 12.27 -10.59
C ALA A 234 -13.65 12.93 -9.76
N SER A 235 -13.90 13.17 -8.47
CA SER A 235 -12.93 13.75 -7.54
C SER A 235 -11.74 12.81 -7.31
N GLY A 236 -11.99 11.51 -7.20
CA GLY A 236 -10.95 10.49 -7.10
C GLY A 236 -10.08 10.46 -8.34
N VAL A 237 -10.69 10.33 -9.54
CA VAL A 237 -9.94 10.36 -10.82
C VAL A 237 -9.09 11.62 -10.93
N LYS A 238 -9.62 12.78 -10.55
CA LYS A 238 -8.86 14.04 -10.57
C LYS A 238 -7.63 13.99 -9.65
N SER A 239 -7.75 13.40 -8.46
CA SER A 239 -6.65 13.30 -7.50
C SER A 239 -5.54 12.33 -7.94
N TYR A 240 -5.91 11.33 -8.75
CA TYR A 240 -4.97 10.36 -9.32
C TYR A 240 -4.47 10.76 -10.71
N THR A 241 -4.87 11.93 -11.22
CA THR A 241 -4.35 12.46 -12.49
C THR A 241 -3.08 13.25 -12.22
N PRO A 242 -2.00 13.03 -13.00
CA PRO A 242 -0.76 13.79 -12.84
C PRO A 242 -0.98 15.30 -12.97
N ASN A 243 -0.30 16.06 -12.10
CA ASN A 243 -0.23 17.51 -12.25
C ASN A 243 0.41 17.89 -13.59
N SER A 244 -0.17 18.84 -14.30
CA SER A 244 0.45 19.43 -15.48
C SER A 244 1.70 20.22 -15.08
N LYS A 245 2.64 20.36 -16.01
CA LYS A 245 3.88 21.11 -15.81
C LYS A 245 3.61 22.52 -15.27
N GLY A 246 4.23 22.86 -14.16
CA GLY A 246 4.07 24.16 -13.50
C GLY A 246 2.83 24.31 -12.60
N CYS A 247 2.01 23.28 -12.48
CA CYS A 247 0.81 23.27 -11.63
C CYS A 247 0.96 22.50 -10.32
N GLY A 248 2.15 21.96 -10.05
CA GLY A 248 2.48 21.12 -8.90
C GLY A 248 3.61 20.17 -9.26
N PHE A 249 3.84 19.16 -8.45
CA PHE A 249 4.82 18.11 -8.72
C PHE A 249 4.18 16.73 -8.57
N ASN A 250 4.78 15.76 -9.22
CA ASN A 250 4.34 14.37 -9.21
C ASN A 250 5.42 13.47 -8.63
N VAL A 251 4.99 12.36 -8.06
CA VAL A 251 5.82 11.26 -7.59
C VAL A 251 5.17 9.94 -8.02
N LEU A 252 5.92 8.87 -8.03
CA LEU A 252 5.32 7.55 -8.04
C LEU A 252 4.84 7.24 -6.62
N ASN A 253 3.53 7.24 -6.41
CA ASN A 253 2.95 6.84 -5.14
C ASN A 253 2.92 5.31 -5.02
N HIS A 254 3.01 4.80 -3.80
CA HIS A 254 2.68 3.41 -3.50
C HIS A 254 1.21 3.12 -3.83
N GLY A 255 0.34 4.10 -3.57
CA GLY A 255 -1.07 4.07 -3.92
C GLY A 255 -1.97 3.36 -2.92
N ASP A 256 -1.39 2.53 -2.04
CA ASP A 256 -2.07 1.81 -0.97
C ASP A 256 -1.22 1.78 0.31
N PHE A 257 -0.78 2.97 0.76
CA PHE A 257 0.20 3.14 1.81
C PHE A 257 -0.40 3.03 3.22
N HIS A 258 -0.93 1.86 3.55
CA HIS A 258 -1.49 1.57 4.88
C HIS A 258 -0.58 0.64 5.70
N LEU A 259 -0.85 0.51 7.02
CA LEU A 259 0.01 -0.22 7.97
C LEU A 259 0.34 -1.66 7.55
N ARG A 260 -0.61 -2.37 6.95
CA ARG A 260 -0.42 -3.78 6.57
C ARG A 260 0.54 -3.97 5.41
N ASN A 261 0.74 -2.91 4.60
CA ASN A 261 1.72 -2.88 3.52
C ASN A 261 3.09 -2.38 3.98
N ILE A 262 3.27 -2.19 5.30
CA ILE A 262 4.54 -1.82 5.93
C ILE A 262 5.01 -2.96 6.81
N LEU A 263 6.15 -3.54 6.48
CA LEU A 263 6.87 -4.48 7.33
C LEU A 263 7.89 -3.71 8.16
N ILE A 264 7.95 -3.98 9.44
CA ILE A 264 8.93 -3.40 10.36
C ILE A 264 9.85 -4.49 10.91
N LYS A 265 11.11 -4.14 11.08
CA LYS A 265 12.08 -4.93 11.84
C LYS A 265 12.38 -4.20 13.14
N PRO A 266 11.90 -4.71 14.30
CA PRO A 266 12.24 -4.14 15.59
C PRO A 266 13.66 -4.54 16.02
N ASP A 267 14.36 -3.64 16.74
CA ASP A 267 15.58 -3.96 17.47
C ASP A 267 15.27 -4.66 18.82
N ALA A 268 16.32 -4.92 19.61
CA ALA A 268 16.17 -5.56 20.92
C ALA A 268 15.36 -4.72 21.94
N GLU A 269 15.35 -3.41 21.78
CA GLU A 269 14.58 -2.46 22.58
C GLU A 269 13.18 -2.18 21.99
N ARG A 270 12.77 -2.92 20.96
CA ARG A 270 11.50 -2.78 20.21
C ARG A 270 11.34 -1.48 19.43
N ARG A 271 12.41 -0.73 19.16
CA ARG A 271 12.39 0.42 18.26
C ARG A 271 12.45 -0.08 16.82
N ILE A 272 11.90 0.66 15.88
CA ILE A 272 11.95 0.30 14.46
C ILE A 272 13.39 0.50 13.94
N GLU A 273 14.08 -0.63 13.67
CA GLU A 273 15.43 -0.64 13.08
C GLU A 273 15.37 -0.47 11.55
N ASN A 274 14.42 -1.13 10.91
CA ASN A 274 14.26 -1.06 9.46
C ASN A 274 12.80 -1.22 9.06
N VAL A 275 12.49 -0.78 7.84
CA VAL A 275 11.17 -0.90 7.22
C VAL A 275 11.30 -1.40 5.79
N SER A 276 10.28 -2.13 5.33
CA SER A 276 10.13 -2.61 3.96
C SER A 276 8.67 -2.45 3.55
N PHE A 277 8.42 -2.05 2.31
CA PHE A 277 7.08 -1.92 1.78
C PHE A 277 6.74 -3.13 0.92
N VAL A 278 5.48 -3.49 0.87
CA VAL A 278 4.97 -4.62 0.08
C VAL A 278 3.66 -4.24 -0.61
N ASP A 279 3.25 -5.06 -1.56
CA ASP A 279 1.98 -4.87 -2.27
C ASP A 279 1.97 -3.66 -3.22
N TYR A 280 2.91 -3.63 -4.14
CA TYR A 280 3.11 -2.56 -5.14
C TYR A 280 2.14 -2.64 -6.33
N GLN A 281 0.89 -3.01 -6.11
CA GLN A 281 -0.11 -3.23 -7.16
C GLN A 281 -0.90 -1.98 -7.56
N LEU A 282 -0.94 -0.95 -6.70
CA LEU A 282 -1.70 0.28 -6.90
C LEU A 282 -0.80 1.51 -7.14
N ASN A 283 0.45 1.28 -7.55
CA ASN A 283 1.35 2.38 -7.85
C ASN A 283 0.77 3.31 -8.92
N VAL A 284 0.90 4.61 -8.67
CA VAL A 284 0.38 5.65 -9.56
C VAL A 284 1.26 6.87 -9.58
N TRP A 285 1.50 7.39 -10.79
CA TRP A 285 2.26 8.63 -11.01
C TRP A 285 1.33 9.83 -10.93
N CYS A 286 1.32 10.53 -9.79
CA CYS A 286 0.50 11.73 -9.59
C CYS A 286 1.03 12.57 -8.41
N SER A 287 0.23 13.51 -7.93
CA SER A 287 0.53 14.27 -6.71
C SER A 287 0.89 13.35 -5.53
N PRO A 288 1.86 13.69 -4.68
CA PRO A 288 2.21 12.90 -3.49
C PRO A 288 1.08 12.81 -2.46
N VAL A 289 -0.01 13.52 -2.66
CA VAL A 289 -1.14 13.58 -1.72
C VAL A 289 -1.75 12.22 -1.45
N VAL A 290 -1.68 11.29 -2.40
CA VAL A 290 -2.22 9.93 -2.24
C VAL A 290 -1.56 9.25 -1.04
N ASP A 291 -0.25 9.04 -1.09
CA ASP A 291 0.48 8.41 0.00
C ASP A 291 0.53 9.28 1.27
N LEU A 292 0.64 10.60 1.12
CA LEU A 292 0.65 11.51 2.27
C LEU A 292 -0.66 11.48 3.06
N THR A 293 -1.79 11.28 2.39
CA THR A 293 -3.09 11.16 3.07
C THR A 293 -3.17 9.87 3.88
N TYR A 294 -2.74 8.74 3.31
CA TYR A 294 -2.61 7.50 4.05
C TYR A 294 -1.66 7.66 5.24
N MET A 295 -0.49 8.21 5.00
CA MET A 295 0.51 8.45 6.04
C MET A 295 -0.04 9.28 7.19
N MET A 296 -0.73 10.40 6.90
CA MET A 296 -1.34 11.23 7.94
C MET A 296 -2.46 10.51 8.70
N GLY A 297 -3.19 9.62 8.04
CA GLY A 297 -4.21 8.78 8.68
C GLY A 297 -3.61 7.74 9.65
N LEU A 298 -2.38 7.29 9.44
CA LEU A 298 -1.70 6.33 10.31
C LEU A 298 -1.38 6.91 11.70
N PHE A 299 -1.17 8.24 11.78
CA PHE A 299 -0.82 8.95 13.00
C PHE A 299 -2.06 9.48 13.69
N LYS A 300 -2.85 8.61 14.21
CA LYS A 300 -3.98 9.08 14.94
C LYS A 300 -3.66 9.04 16.43
N ILE A 301 -4.31 9.68 17.30
CA ILE A 301 -4.62 9.16 18.63
C ILE A 301 -4.15 10.03 19.77
N ALA A 302 -3.13 10.86 19.61
CA ALA A 302 -2.79 11.80 20.67
C ALA A 302 -3.76 13.00 20.69
N ASP A 303 -3.97 13.61 21.84
CA ASP A 303 -4.82 14.80 22.00
C ASP A 303 -4.34 15.99 21.14
N ASN A 304 -3.08 15.97 20.69
CA ASN A 304 -2.43 16.97 19.82
C ASN A 304 -2.31 16.55 18.35
N TYR A 305 -3.16 15.66 17.87
CA TYR A 305 -3.07 15.07 16.54
C TYR A 305 -2.97 16.09 15.37
N THR A 306 -3.62 17.26 15.49
CA THR A 306 -3.52 18.31 14.46
C THR A 306 -2.11 18.85 14.33
N ASP A 307 -1.41 19.06 15.45
CA ASP A 307 -0.03 19.53 15.48
C ASP A 307 0.92 18.46 14.90
N GLN A 308 0.69 17.21 15.27
CA GLN A 308 1.45 16.07 14.72
C GLN A 308 1.33 15.95 13.19
N LYS A 309 0.14 16.19 12.61
CA LYS A 309 0.01 16.21 11.13
C LYS A 309 0.93 17.23 10.47
N ALA A 310 1.02 18.44 11.04
CA ALA A 310 1.91 19.47 10.50
C ALA A 310 3.38 19.06 10.61
N GLU A 311 3.79 18.48 11.75
CA GLU A 311 5.15 17.97 11.96
C GLU A 311 5.50 16.85 10.98
N ILE A 312 4.57 15.92 10.73
CA ILE A 312 4.74 14.84 9.75
C ILE A 312 5.02 15.40 8.36
N VAL A 313 4.24 16.39 7.91
CA VAL A 313 4.41 17.01 6.60
C VAL A 313 5.76 17.74 6.50
N VAL A 314 6.15 18.46 7.53
CA VAL A 314 7.45 19.15 7.61
C VAL A 314 8.59 18.13 7.57
N PHE A 315 8.51 17.05 8.35
CA PHE A 315 9.53 16.01 8.38
C PHE A 315 9.63 15.27 7.05
N TYR A 316 8.49 14.87 6.46
CA TYR A 316 8.46 14.28 5.12
C TYR A 316 9.15 15.19 4.08
N HIS A 317 8.82 16.48 4.07
CA HIS A 317 9.43 17.43 3.14
C HIS A 317 10.95 17.54 3.35
N GLN A 318 11.41 17.62 4.61
CA GLN A 318 12.84 17.66 4.92
C GLN A 318 13.56 16.41 4.39
N GLU A 319 13.00 15.23 4.62
CA GLU A 319 13.59 13.98 4.13
C GLU A 319 13.50 13.84 2.61
N LEU A 320 12.44 14.36 1.95
CA LEU A 320 12.35 14.43 0.49
C LEU A 320 13.51 15.27 -0.09
N VAL A 321 13.72 16.46 0.46
CA VAL A 321 14.80 17.36 0.02
C VAL A 321 16.19 16.74 0.29
N ASN A 322 16.37 16.10 1.46
CA ASN A 322 17.60 15.41 1.80
C ASN A 322 17.88 14.24 0.84
N ALA A 323 16.85 13.43 0.56
CA ALA A 323 16.96 12.32 -0.35
C ALA A 323 17.29 12.77 -1.78
N LEU A 324 16.60 13.79 -2.33
CA LEU A 324 16.89 14.35 -3.64
C LEU A 324 18.34 14.85 -3.74
N LYS A 325 18.83 15.55 -2.74
CA LYS A 325 20.24 15.99 -2.69
C LYS A 325 21.21 14.81 -2.67
N SER A 326 20.90 13.80 -1.86
CA SER A 326 21.79 12.65 -1.66
C SER A 326 21.93 11.78 -2.92
N ILE A 327 20.92 11.75 -3.80
CA ILE A 327 20.96 11.04 -5.08
C ILE A 327 21.44 11.91 -6.25
N GLY A 328 21.94 13.13 -5.97
CA GLY A 328 22.52 14.01 -6.99
C GLY A 328 21.47 14.74 -7.86
N TYR A 329 20.27 14.97 -7.35
CA TYR A 329 19.26 15.74 -8.07
C TYR A 329 19.66 17.21 -8.17
N MET A 330 19.74 17.74 -9.40
CA MET A 330 20.35 19.07 -9.67
C MET A 330 19.33 20.21 -9.77
N LYS A 331 18.03 19.90 -9.93
CA LYS A 331 17.00 20.94 -10.00
C LYS A 331 16.55 21.36 -8.61
N PRO A 332 15.91 22.54 -8.47
CA PRO A 332 15.27 22.93 -7.23
C PRO A 332 14.26 21.86 -6.78
N PRO A 333 14.38 21.31 -5.55
CA PRO A 333 13.39 20.38 -5.04
C PRO A 333 12.07 21.09 -4.78
N PRO A 334 10.93 20.35 -4.73
CA PRO A 334 9.67 20.91 -4.28
C PRO A 334 9.81 21.59 -2.92
N SER A 335 9.19 22.76 -2.74
CA SER A 335 9.19 23.47 -1.46
C SER A 335 8.15 22.89 -0.50
N LEU A 336 8.25 23.20 0.78
CA LEU A 336 7.21 22.86 1.76
C LEU A 336 5.86 23.50 1.38
N LEU A 337 5.88 24.69 0.77
CA LEU A 337 4.68 25.32 0.27
C LEU A 337 4.02 24.52 -0.85
N ASP A 338 4.82 23.95 -1.78
CA ASP A 338 4.28 23.08 -2.83
C ASP A 338 3.57 21.86 -2.26
N VAL A 339 4.17 21.20 -1.25
CA VAL A 339 3.53 20.07 -0.56
C VAL A 339 2.20 20.48 0.09
N ASN A 340 2.17 21.63 0.77
CA ASN A 340 0.94 22.12 1.40
C ASN A 340 -0.13 22.51 0.37
N ILE A 341 0.26 23.08 -0.77
CA ILE A 341 -0.65 23.37 -1.88
C ILE A 341 -1.26 22.07 -2.42
N GLU A 342 -0.47 21.02 -2.62
CA GLU A 342 -0.99 19.73 -3.06
C GLU A 342 -1.99 19.15 -2.05
N LEU A 343 -1.70 19.19 -0.76
CA LEU A 343 -2.64 18.75 0.28
C LEU A 343 -3.95 19.56 0.29
N LEU A 344 -3.88 20.86 0.02
CA LEU A 344 -5.08 21.70 -0.07
C LEU A 344 -5.91 21.43 -1.32
N LYS A 345 -5.26 21.27 -2.48
CA LYS A 345 -5.94 20.99 -3.76
C LYS A 345 -6.74 19.69 -3.75
N HIS A 346 -6.24 18.70 -3.06
CA HIS A 346 -6.78 17.34 -3.06
C HIS A 346 -7.50 16.97 -1.74
N GLY A 347 -8.11 17.94 -1.08
CA GLY A 347 -8.83 17.74 0.17
C GLY A 347 -9.94 16.70 0.09
N SER A 348 -10.63 16.58 -1.05
CA SER A 348 -11.64 15.54 -1.29
C SER A 348 -11.05 14.11 -1.17
N MET A 349 -9.79 13.92 -1.57
CA MET A 349 -9.09 12.65 -1.40
C MET A 349 -8.88 12.33 0.09
N ASN A 350 -8.51 13.34 0.89
CA ASN A 350 -8.39 13.17 2.33
C ASN A 350 -9.72 12.73 2.95
N ILE A 351 -10.83 13.37 2.58
CA ILE A 351 -12.17 12.99 3.04
C ILE A 351 -12.50 11.55 2.64
N ALA A 352 -12.22 11.18 1.39
CA ALA A 352 -12.46 9.84 0.87
C ALA A 352 -11.68 8.76 1.64
N ILE A 353 -10.40 8.96 1.89
CA ILE A 353 -9.57 8.02 2.67
C ILE A 353 -10.08 7.88 4.10
N TRP A 354 -10.42 8.99 4.75
CA TRP A 354 -10.94 8.97 6.12
C TRP A 354 -12.29 8.29 6.27
N ILE A 355 -13.16 8.40 5.28
CA ILE A 355 -14.47 7.75 5.32
C ILE A 355 -14.35 6.29 4.87
N ASN A 356 -13.64 6.00 3.77
CA ASN A 356 -13.71 4.67 3.16
C ASN A 356 -12.64 3.69 3.66
N PHE A 357 -11.42 4.15 3.99
CA PHE A 357 -10.30 3.26 4.31
C PHE A 357 -9.85 3.33 5.77
N PHE A 358 -9.81 4.51 6.36
CA PHE A 358 -9.36 4.67 7.73
C PHE A 358 -10.15 3.85 8.76
N PRO A 359 -11.48 3.67 8.64
CA PRO A 359 -12.25 2.82 9.56
C PRO A 359 -11.76 1.37 9.61
N PHE A 360 -11.14 0.86 8.55
CA PHE A 360 -10.61 -0.52 8.53
C PHE A 360 -9.49 -0.76 9.52
N MET A 361 -8.81 0.28 9.98
CA MET A 361 -7.80 0.19 11.03
C MET A 361 -8.40 -0.17 12.40
N PHE A 362 -9.72 -0.06 12.55
CA PHE A 362 -10.44 -0.37 13.79
C PHE A 362 -11.18 -1.71 13.75
N ILE A 363 -11.03 -2.46 12.65
CA ILE A 363 -11.66 -3.76 12.49
C ILE A 363 -10.75 -4.83 13.10
N ASP A 364 -11.36 -5.67 13.94
CA ASP A 364 -10.75 -6.92 14.36
C ASP A 364 -10.97 -7.98 13.27
N TRP A 365 -9.98 -8.15 12.43
CA TRP A 365 -10.03 -9.07 11.29
C TRP A 365 -9.98 -10.56 11.68
N GLU A 366 -9.80 -10.89 12.95
CA GLU A 366 -9.97 -12.26 13.42
C GLU A 366 -11.45 -12.62 13.54
N THR A 367 -12.32 -11.62 13.69
CA THR A 367 -13.76 -11.78 13.90
C THR A 367 -14.63 -11.39 12.72
N VAL A 368 -14.09 -10.63 11.76
CA VAL A 368 -14.84 -10.06 10.62
C VAL A 368 -14.23 -10.55 9.33
N SER A 369 -15.05 -11.10 8.43
CA SER A 369 -14.61 -11.43 7.07
C SER A 369 -14.79 -10.23 6.13
N VAL A 370 -13.95 -10.18 5.12
CA VAL A 370 -14.06 -9.22 4.02
C VAL A 370 -15.39 -9.37 3.29
N ASP A 371 -15.83 -10.60 3.07
CA ASP A 371 -17.12 -10.89 2.43
C ASP A 371 -18.28 -10.25 3.18
N ASP A 372 -18.23 -10.24 4.53
CA ASP A 372 -19.26 -9.61 5.36
C ASP A 372 -19.28 -8.07 5.19
N MET A 373 -18.14 -7.48 4.87
CA MET A 373 -17.98 -6.03 4.68
C MET A 373 -18.29 -5.60 3.25
N MET A 374 -17.89 -6.40 2.27
CA MET A 374 -18.05 -6.11 0.84
C MET A 374 -19.36 -6.67 0.26
N ALA A 375 -20.12 -7.46 1.04
CA ALA A 375 -21.40 -7.99 0.60
C ALA A 375 -22.36 -6.86 0.24
N ASN A 376 -22.52 -6.63 -1.06
CA ASN A 376 -23.33 -5.58 -1.62
C ASN A 376 -24.77 -5.69 -1.12
N ASP A 377 -25.35 -4.56 -0.68
CA ASP A 377 -26.75 -4.39 -0.27
C ASP A 377 -27.27 -5.32 0.85
N SER A 378 -26.40 -6.06 1.54
CA SER A 378 -26.87 -6.82 2.69
C SER A 378 -27.10 -5.89 3.89
N GLU A 379 -28.22 -6.09 4.56
CA GLU A 379 -28.52 -5.41 5.84
C GLU A 379 -27.40 -5.64 6.85
N LYS A 380 -26.75 -6.80 6.81
CA LYS A 380 -25.60 -7.16 7.65
C LYS A 380 -24.41 -6.24 7.40
N SER A 381 -24.02 -6.02 6.14
CA SER A 381 -22.90 -5.14 5.77
C SER A 381 -23.20 -3.67 6.14
N ARG A 382 -24.44 -3.21 5.90
CA ARG A 382 -24.85 -1.85 6.28
C ARG A 382 -24.82 -1.65 7.78
N ASN A 383 -25.33 -2.60 8.55
CA ASN A 383 -25.32 -2.55 10.03
C ASN A 383 -23.90 -2.62 10.58
N PHE A 384 -23.03 -3.45 9.98
CA PHE A 384 -21.62 -3.50 10.34
C PHE A 384 -20.94 -2.14 10.17
N LYS A 385 -21.07 -1.51 8.99
CA LYS A 385 -20.51 -0.17 8.71
C LYS A 385 -21.04 0.87 9.68
N LYS A 386 -22.35 0.88 9.97
CA LYS A 386 -22.95 1.80 10.95
C LYS A 386 -22.39 1.61 12.35
N ASN A 387 -22.24 0.38 12.80
CA ASN A 387 -21.66 0.08 14.10
C ASN A 387 -20.20 0.53 14.20
N LEU A 388 -19.42 0.34 13.14
CA LEU A 388 -18.03 0.77 13.05
C LEU A 388 -17.92 2.29 13.22
N TYR A 389 -18.69 3.08 12.45
CA TYR A 389 -18.69 4.55 12.55
C TYR A 389 -19.23 5.08 13.91
N ASN A 390 -20.08 4.32 14.59
CA ASN A 390 -20.58 4.66 15.91
C ASN A 390 -19.66 4.26 17.05
N SER A 391 -18.55 3.55 16.77
CA SER A 391 -17.57 3.24 17.82
C SER A 391 -17.05 4.55 18.46
N PRO A 392 -16.93 4.64 19.80
CA PRO A 392 -16.63 5.91 20.46
C PRO A 392 -15.36 6.59 19.96
N VAL A 393 -14.32 5.81 19.70
CA VAL A 393 -13.01 6.31 19.23
C VAL A 393 -13.13 6.87 17.81
N LEU A 394 -13.62 6.06 16.87
CA LEU A 394 -13.74 6.48 15.47
C LEU A 394 -14.69 7.65 15.30
N ARG A 395 -15.83 7.64 16.01
CA ARG A 395 -16.79 8.74 16.02
C ARG A 395 -16.16 10.05 16.49
N SER A 396 -15.37 10.03 17.57
CA SER A 396 -14.65 11.21 18.06
C SER A 396 -13.66 11.75 17.03
N LEU A 397 -12.89 10.87 16.42
CA LEU A 397 -11.91 11.23 15.39
C LEU A 397 -12.60 11.83 14.15
N LEU A 398 -13.65 11.19 13.64
CA LEU A 398 -14.39 11.69 12.46
C LEU A 398 -15.03 13.04 12.73
N LYS A 399 -15.59 13.27 13.93
CA LYS A 399 -16.11 14.59 14.31
C LYS A 399 -15.04 15.67 14.30
N SER A 400 -13.84 15.35 14.79
CA SER A 400 -12.70 16.27 14.74
C SER A 400 -12.27 16.54 13.31
N GLU A 401 -12.12 15.49 12.47
CA GLU A 401 -11.72 15.62 11.07
C GLU A 401 -12.74 16.41 10.23
N MET A 402 -14.03 16.11 10.36
CA MET A 402 -15.09 16.85 9.64
C MET A 402 -15.02 18.34 9.91
N ARG A 403 -14.74 18.74 11.16
CA ARG A 403 -14.52 20.15 11.50
C ARG A 403 -13.29 20.73 10.82
N GLN A 404 -12.18 19.98 10.75
CA GLN A 404 -10.97 20.41 10.04
C GLN A 404 -11.21 20.54 8.52
N TRP A 405 -11.99 19.64 7.92
CA TRP A 405 -12.33 19.73 6.50
C TRP A 405 -13.14 20.99 6.18
N MET A 406 -14.07 21.38 7.07
CA MET A 406 -14.80 22.65 6.96
C MET A 406 -13.85 23.85 7.01
N LEU A 407 -12.95 23.89 8.00
CA LEU A 407 -12.01 25.00 8.19
C LEU A 407 -11.03 25.14 7.02
N LYS A 408 -10.71 24.04 6.35
CA LYS A 408 -9.83 24.03 5.17
C LYS A 408 -10.56 24.25 3.84
N GLY A 409 -11.88 24.33 3.83
CA GLY A 409 -12.67 24.50 2.62
C GLY A 409 -12.62 23.29 1.68
N TRP A 410 -12.51 22.07 2.22
CA TRP A 410 -12.41 20.83 1.44
C TRP A 410 -13.77 20.24 1.04
N TRP A 411 -14.84 20.72 1.63
CA TRP A 411 -16.23 20.31 1.35
C TRP A 411 -16.79 20.99 0.09
#